data_2abc3034d29f524e9ef3272d8101a956
#
_entry.id   2abc3034d29f524e9ef3272d8101a956
#
_cell.length_a   1.000
_cell.length_b   1.000
_cell.length_c   1.000
_cell.angle_alpha   90.00
_cell.angle_beta   90.00
_cell.angle_gamma   90.00
#
_symmetry.space_group_name_H-M   'P 1'
#
loop_
_entity.id
_entity.type
_entity.pdbx_description
1 polymer ?
#
loop_
_entity_poly.entity_id
_entity_poly.type
_entity_poly.pdbx_seq_one_letter_code
_entity_poly.pdbx_strand_id
1 'polypeptide(L)'
;MNRHLSKLLLVVMSLLGMVQMQAITVHTIGDSTMQTYDESSTVTRGWAQYLQQFFQGVTINNRGKAGASSKSFYKEAAFWTTVKQQMQPGDYVLIQFSHNDEKNSGMDGDELKAYYNKVGDTDKATATDYRGTTPSGTYKEYLCKYVEETRNAGCNPVLVAPICRMYFSGNTIKRSGLHDLGDKFSKLTDDGVLENQSLPTTDHTMDYVYQMKQVAEEMNVPFIDLTAATRDLYLSYGDEKCHSLLSDGDGSTHLSTVGATLIARQAASLLKNANILAGNIVIPSDLSVSPSEVDFGEGYKAQTMTKEISVNGFGLNPSDGTIEISAGNGALVSLDKSSWAEQVSLSYADGTIVKSFYVQLELSNTGENAAVVTVKQGDKSIEIPVNATAISMEGGTDVKAYWRLEKNDECELTGPAIVVAESWEGMYVQKYANPNAQTVWPEGTGYEATRKTQRNLITGDKWPEGEIDEVSTRYIQFGITAAKGTTLKIDNISLFACGCGGNGMRCHINYSKDPNFANQHTIFSPTSMPANNMLEVKATPVISLGEGETLLVRIYPWYSSAATGKTICLSDVTISGKAMDKTSDGIQEVNSDQPSANQDTYYTLAGVRVSQPEAGIYIHQNKKVVVK
;
A
#
# COMPACT_ATOMS: atom_id res chain seq x y z
N MET A 1 -21.61 -53.22 7.14
CA MET A 1 -22.30 -51.93 7.03
C MET A 1 -21.51 -50.74 7.64
N ASN A 2 -20.49 -50.96 8.46
CA ASN A 2 -19.75 -49.87 9.17
C ASN A 2 -18.49 -49.33 8.48
N ARG A 3 -18.03 -49.88 7.37
CA ARG A 3 -16.81 -49.37 6.65
C ARG A 3 -17.11 -48.31 5.58
N HIS A 4 -18.35 -48.19 5.14
CA HIS A 4 -18.74 -47.16 4.15
C HIS A 4 -19.21 -45.87 4.81
N LEU A 5 -19.76 -45.94 6.05
CA LEU A 5 -20.12 -44.72 6.82
C LEU A 5 -18.89 -43.92 7.27
N SER A 6 -17.80 -44.62 7.66
CA SER A 6 -16.55 -43.90 8.07
C SER A 6 -15.87 -43.18 6.92
N LYS A 7 -15.93 -43.70 5.68
CA LYS A 7 -15.37 -43.02 4.50
C LYS A 7 -16.23 -41.85 4.03
N LEU A 8 -17.56 -41.94 4.23
CA LEU A 8 -18.47 -40.82 3.92
C LEU A 8 -18.32 -39.69 4.91
N LEU A 9 -18.08 -39.99 6.20
CA LEU A 9 -17.85 -38.98 7.24
C LEU A 9 -16.49 -38.26 7.06
N LEU A 10 -15.44 -38.97 6.60
CA LEU A 10 -14.15 -38.36 6.30
C LEU A 10 -14.20 -37.47 5.04
N VAL A 11 -14.98 -37.83 4.04
CA VAL A 11 -15.16 -37.01 2.82
C VAL A 11 -16.04 -35.79 3.12
N VAL A 12 -17.02 -35.89 4.00
CA VAL A 12 -17.85 -34.75 4.45
C VAL A 12 -17.06 -33.82 5.38
N MET A 13 -16.11 -34.32 6.19
CA MET A 13 -15.20 -33.46 6.98
C MET A 13 -14.10 -32.81 6.13
N SER A 14 -13.71 -33.39 4.99
CA SER A 14 -12.76 -32.74 4.06
C SER A 14 -13.44 -31.75 3.11
N LEU A 15 -14.78 -31.75 3.03
CA LEU A 15 -15.61 -30.76 2.30
C LEU A 15 -16.16 -29.63 3.19
N LEU A 16 -15.97 -29.70 4.50
CA LEU A 16 -16.03 -28.54 5.39
C LEU A 16 -14.73 -27.76 5.19
N GLY A 17 -14.68 -27.12 4.00
CA GLY A 17 -13.56 -26.40 3.48
C GLY A 17 -12.92 -25.51 4.52
N MET A 18 -11.64 -25.41 4.45
CA MET A 18 -10.91 -24.21 4.84
C MET A 18 -11.68 -23.03 4.24
N VAL A 19 -12.58 -22.44 5.01
CA VAL A 19 -13.00 -21.07 4.76
C VAL A 19 -11.70 -20.30 5.01
N GLN A 20 -10.95 -20.07 3.94
CA GLN A 20 -9.87 -19.11 3.95
C GLN A 20 -10.55 -17.82 4.39
N MET A 21 -10.35 -17.43 5.65
CA MET A 21 -10.85 -16.13 6.12
C MET A 21 -10.13 -15.11 5.24
N GLN A 22 -10.85 -14.60 4.24
CA GLN A 22 -10.35 -13.54 3.40
C GLN A 22 -10.04 -12.36 4.33
N ALA A 23 -8.83 -11.83 4.22
CA ALA A 23 -8.43 -10.68 5.02
C ALA A 23 -9.37 -9.51 4.69
N ILE A 24 -9.99 -8.93 5.72
CA ILE A 24 -10.91 -7.80 5.57
C ILE A 24 -10.12 -6.59 5.08
N THR A 25 -10.64 -5.94 4.04
CA THR A 25 -10.15 -4.64 3.58
C THR A 25 -11.11 -3.53 4.03
N VAL A 26 -10.53 -2.44 4.50
CA VAL A 26 -11.26 -1.18 4.76
C VAL A 26 -10.89 -0.19 3.67
N HIS A 27 -11.79 0.02 2.73
CA HIS A 27 -11.65 1.06 1.72
C HIS A 27 -12.04 2.41 2.34
N THR A 28 -11.19 3.41 2.21
CA THR A 28 -11.50 4.77 2.66
C THR A 28 -11.66 5.67 1.43
N ILE A 29 -12.79 6.35 1.31
CA ILE A 29 -13.07 7.29 0.22
C ILE A 29 -13.38 8.68 0.79
N GLY A 30 -12.84 9.70 0.14
CA GLY A 30 -12.97 11.08 0.60
C GLY A 30 -12.12 12.06 -0.21
N ASP A 31 -11.84 13.18 0.39
CA ASP A 31 -11.13 14.32 -0.22
C ASP A 31 -9.64 14.41 0.17
N SER A 32 -9.06 15.62 0.04
CA SER A 32 -7.66 15.90 0.39
C SER A 32 -7.30 15.58 1.83
N THR A 33 -8.25 15.68 2.75
CA THR A 33 -8.00 15.43 4.18
C THR A 33 -7.81 13.94 4.52
N MET A 34 -8.15 13.05 3.58
CA MET A 34 -7.95 11.60 3.68
C MET A 34 -6.82 11.09 2.78
N GLN A 35 -6.48 11.80 1.70
CA GLN A 35 -5.57 11.30 0.66
C GLN A 35 -4.21 10.86 1.22
N THR A 36 -3.62 9.83 0.61
CA THR A 36 -2.20 9.50 0.79
C THR A 36 -1.36 10.44 -0.06
N TYR A 37 -0.46 11.16 0.58
CA TYR A 37 0.49 12.08 -0.04
C TYR A 37 1.89 11.49 -0.05
N ASP A 38 2.67 11.85 -1.05
CA ASP A 38 4.10 11.53 -1.10
C ASP A 38 4.85 12.40 -0.08
N GLU A 39 5.41 11.77 0.94
CA GLU A 39 6.09 12.44 2.05
C GLU A 39 7.39 13.13 1.63
N SER A 40 7.96 12.77 0.48
CA SER A 40 9.16 13.41 -0.07
C SER A 40 8.84 14.73 -0.80
N SER A 41 7.59 14.92 -1.24
CA SER A 41 7.20 16.05 -2.10
C SER A 41 6.36 17.12 -1.41
N THR A 42 5.70 16.80 -0.30
CA THR A 42 4.86 17.75 0.44
C THR A 42 4.82 17.46 1.93
N VAL A 43 4.53 18.48 2.73
CA VAL A 43 4.28 18.36 4.19
C VAL A 43 2.83 18.02 4.51
N THR A 44 1.93 18.15 3.52
CA THR A 44 0.50 17.83 3.66
C THR A 44 0.29 16.33 3.87
N ARG A 45 -0.61 15.96 4.78
CA ARG A 45 -0.99 14.58 5.07
C ARG A 45 -2.51 14.44 5.16
N GLY A 46 -3.01 13.28 4.72
CA GLY A 46 -4.38 12.88 5.00
C GLY A 46 -4.44 11.95 6.22
N TRP A 47 -5.48 12.07 7.05
CA TRP A 47 -5.58 11.24 8.25
C TRP A 47 -5.71 9.73 7.93
N ALA A 48 -6.36 9.37 6.82
CA ALA A 48 -6.49 7.96 6.43
C ALA A 48 -5.15 7.33 5.98
N GLN A 49 -4.15 8.14 5.62
CA GLN A 49 -2.78 7.67 5.35
C GLN A 49 -2.16 7.00 6.58
N TYR A 50 -2.51 7.46 7.77
CA TYR A 50 -1.99 6.93 9.04
C TYR A 50 -2.93 5.98 9.76
N LEU A 51 -4.08 5.63 9.17
CA LEU A 51 -5.09 4.79 9.83
C LEU A 51 -4.61 3.35 10.06
N GLN A 52 -3.80 2.81 9.13
CA GLN A 52 -3.31 1.42 9.20
C GLN A 52 -2.60 1.10 10.52
N GLN A 53 -1.88 2.05 11.11
CA GLN A 53 -1.13 1.82 12.35
C GLN A 53 -2.01 1.49 13.57
N PHE A 54 -3.31 1.76 13.49
CA PHE A 54 -4.29 1.45 14.53
C PHE A 54 -5.08 0.15 14.26
N PHE A 55 -4.79 -0.57 13.17
CA PHE A 55 -5.49 -1.79 12.79
C PHE A 55 -4.55 -2.99 12.68
N GLN A 56 -5.01 -4.14 13.17
CA GLN A 56 -4.33 -5.43 13.08
C GLN A 56 -5.21 -6.46 12.37
N GLY A 57 -4.60 -7.25 11.46
CA GLY A 57 -5.33 -8.28 10.70
C GLY A 57 -6.34 -7.73 9.68
N VAL A 58 -6.23 -6.44 9.33
CA VAL A 58 -7.08 -5.73 8.37
C VAL A 58 -6.19 -4.83 7.52
N THR A 59 -6.49 -4.72 6.24
CA THR A 59 -5.78 -3.82 5.31
C THR A 59 -6.58 -2.54 5.12
N ILE A 60 -5.93 -1.39 5.23
CA ILE A 60 -6.53 -0.08 4.88
C ILE A 60 -6.16 0.25 3.43
N ASN A 61 -7.16 0.28 2.55
CA ASN A 61 -7.02 0.72 1.16
C ASN A 61 -7.51 2.17 1.05
N ASN A 62 -6.57 3.11 1.23
CA ASN A 62 -6.91 4.53 1.18
C ASN A 62 -7.06 5.02 -0.26
N ARG A 63 -8.27 5.48 -0.60
CA ARG A 63 -8.66 6.01 -1.91
C ARG A 63 -9.11 7.48 -1.84
N GLY A 64 -8.81 8.18 -0.76
CA GLY A 64 -9.03 9.63 -0.66
C GLY A 64 -8.36 10.37 -1.84
N LYS A 65 -9.04 11.38 -2.37
CA LYS A 65 -8.58 12.15 -3.56
C LYS A 65 -8.70 13.65 -3.32
N ALA A 66 -7.58 14.35 -3.43
CA ALA A 66 -7.54 15.81 -3.27
C ALA A 66 -8.50 16.50 -4.24
N GLY A 67 -9.27 17.44 -3.72
CA GLY A 67 -10.26 18.20 -4.48
C GLY A 67 -11.57 17.48 -4.77
N ALA A 68 -11.75 16.21 -4.39
CA ALA A 68 -12.98 15.49 -4.65
C ALA A 68 -14.11 15.93 -3.71
N SER A 69 -15.33 16.06 -4.27
CA SER A 69 -16.59 16.12 -3.53
C SER A 69 -17.31 14.78 -3.63
N SER A 70 -18.37 14.58 -2.86
CA SER A 70 -19.23 13.39 -2.97
C SER A 70 -19.71 13.16 -4.41
N LYS A 71 -20.05 14.24 -5.12
CA LYS A 71 -20.50 14.25 -6.51
C LYS A 71 -19.36 13.92 -7.49
N SER A 72 -18.21 14.60 -7.41
CA SER A 72 -17.13 14.41 -8.35
C SER A 72 -16.47 13.03 -8.20
N PHE A 73 -16.26 12.56 -6.98
CA PHE A 73 -15.70 11.23 -6.74
C PHE A 73 -16.60 10.11 -7.30
N TYR A 74 -17.92 10.32 -7.29
CA TYR A 74 -18.86 9.37 -7.88
C TYR A 74 -18.88 9.42 -9.41
N LYS A 75 -18.87 10.63 -9.99
CA LYS A 75 -19.02 10.85 -11.44
C LYS A 75 -17.74 10.59 -12.23
N GLU A 76 -16.58 10.83 -11.65
CA GLU A 76 -15.30 10.59 -12.32
C GLU A 76 -14.98 9.08 -12.33
N ALA A 77 -14.98 8.51 -13.54
CA ALA A 77 -14.91 7.05 -13.75
C ALA A 77 -13.72 6.37 -13.05
N ALA A 78 -12.62 7.12 -12.86
CA ALA A 78 -11.39 6.62 -12.25
C ALA A 78 -11.46 6.43 -10.72
N PHE A 79 -12.43 6.99 -10.01
CA PHE A 79 -12.41 6.98 -8.53
C PHE A 79 -13.35 5.91 -7.96
N TRP A 80 -14.67 6.15 -7.93
CA TRP A 80 -15.60 5.21 -7.31
C TRP A 80 -15.66 3.86 -8.05
N THR A 81 -15.56 3.87 -9.37
CA THR A 81 -15.56 2.63 -10.18
C THR A 81 -14.37 1.74 -9.82
N THR A 82 -13.18 2.32 -9.61
CA THR A 82 -11.99 1.57 -9.17
C THR A 82 -12.18 0.94 -7.80
N VAL A 83 -12.77 1.69 -6.85
CA VAL A 83 -13.06 1.15 -5.51
C VAL A 83 -14.02 -0.04 -5.62
N LYS A 84 -15.10 0.09 -6.40
CA LYS A 84 -16.08 -0.99 -6.61
C LYS A 84 -15.46 -2.27 -7.17
N GLN A 85 -14.48 -2.14 -8.06
CA GLN A 85 -13.78 -3.29 -8.63
C GLN A 85 -12.92 -4.05 -7.62
N GLN A 86 -12.51 -3.39 -6.54
CA GLN A 86 -11.64 -3.94 -5.50
C GLN A 86 -12.42 -4.47 -4.29
N MET A 87 -13.67 -4.05 -4.12
CA MET A 87 -14.51 -4.48 -3.00
C MET A 87 -14.80 -5.98 -3.05
N GLN A 88 -14.67 -6.64 -1.89
CA GLN A 88 -15.03 -8.03 -1.68
C GLN A 88 -16.10 -8.14 -0.58
N PRO A 89 -17.02 -9.10 -0.65
CA PRO A 89 -18.02 -9.30 0.41
C PRO A 89 -17.38 -9.41 1.79
N GLY A 90 -17.88 -8.62 2.74
CA GLY A 90 -17.35 -8.51 4.09
C GLY A 90 -16.42 -7.32 4.33
N ASP A 91 -15.91 -6.67 3.27
CA ASP A 91 -15.13 -5.45 3.39
C ASP A 91 -15.93 -4.28 3.98
N TYR A 92 -15.23 -3.24 4.37
CA TYR A 92 -15.82 -1.99 4.86
C TYR A 92 -15.49 -0.84 3.92
N VAL A 93 -16.41 0.13 3.81
CA VAL A 93 -16.17 1.39 3.10
C VAL A 93 -16.44 2.56 4.05
N LEU A 94 -15.40 3.30 4.42
CA LEU A 94 -15.50 4.55 5.18
C LEU A 94 -15.67 5.71 4.20
N ILE A 95 -16.78 6.43 4.30
CA ILE A 95 -17.21 7.46 3.34
C ILE A 95 -17.16 8.84 4.02
N GLN A 96 -16.24 9.71 3.61
CA GLN A 96 -16.10 11.08 4.12
C GLN A 96 -16.06 12.10 2.98
N PHE A 97 -17.02 12.99 2.93
CA PHE A 97 -17.03 14.14 2.02
C PHE A 97 -17.64 15.37 2.72
N SER A 98 -17.37 16.54 2.22
CA SER A 98 -18.00 17.84 2.45
C SER A 98 -17.12 19.01 1.99
N HIS A 99 -15.79 19.00 2.27
CA HIS A 99 -14.89 20.13 2.03
C HIS A 99 -14.99 20.72 0.61
N ASN A 100 -15.22 19.89 -0.39
CA ASN A 100 -15.39 20.32 -1.77
C ASN A 100 -16.85 20.35 -2.23
N ASP A 101 -17.75 19.77 -1.48
CA ASP A 101 -19.19 19.88 -1.67
C ASP A 101 -19.70 21.29 -1.38
N GLU A 102 -19.02 22.03 -0.49
CA GLU A 102 -19.30 23.41 -0.11
C GLU A 102 -19.03 24.46 -1.20
N LYS A 103 -18.52 24.05 -2.36
CA LYS A 103 -18.32 24.94 -3.50
C LYS A 103 -19.64 25.63 -3.89
N ASN A 104 -19.55 26.80 -4.51
CA ASN A 104 -20.70 27.63 -4.88
C ASN A 104 -21.56 28.02 -3.66
N SER A 105 -20.97 28.10 -2.45
CA SER A 105 -21.69 28.49 -1.21
C SER A 105 -22.93 27.61 -0.93
N GLY A 106 -22.79 26.28 -1.13
CA GLY A 106 -23.85 25.30 -0.83
C GLY A 106 -24.90 25.12 -1.94
N MET A 107 -24.61 25.58 -3.16
CA MET A 107 -25.45 25.30 -4.33
C MET A 107 -24.87 24.21 -5.21
N ASP A 108 -25.75 23.41 -5.80
CA ASP A 108 -25.32 22.40 -6.78
C ASP A 108 -24.71 23.06 -8.04
N GLY A 109 -23.53 22.54 -8.44
CA GLY A 109 -22.78 23.12 -9.55
C GLY A 109 -23.44 22.94 -10.91
N ASP A 110 -24.16 21.84 -11.14
CA ASP A 110 -24.86 21.60 -12.42
C ASP A 110 -26.10 22.50 -12.53
N GLU A 111 -26.86 22.66 -11.44
CA GLU A 111 -28.02 23.55 -11.39
C GLU A 111 -27.62 25.01 -11.60
N LEU A 112 -26.58 25.46 -10.89
CA LEU A 112 -26.07 26.82 -11.00
C LEU A 112 -25.53 27.11 -12.42
N LYS A 113 -24.81 26.19 -13.01
CA LYS A 113 -24.31 26.28 -14.38
C LYS A 113 -25.44 26.34 -15.39
N ALA A 114 -26.47 25.51 -15.21
CA ALA A 114 -27.65 25.51 -16.06
C ALA A 114 -28.40 26.85 -16.00
N TYR A 115 -28.51 27.44 -14.81
CA TYR A 115 -29.06 28.78 -14.61
C TYR A 115 -28.27 29.85 -15.39
N TYR A 116 -26.94 29.93 -15.21
CA TYR A 116 -26.12 30.91 -15.92
C TYR A 116 -26.18 30.77 -17.44
N ASN A 117 -26.20 29.54 -17.95
CA ASN A 117 -26.41 29.29 -19.38
C ASN A 117 -27.78 29.81 -19.88
N LYS A 118 -28.85 29.61 -19.09
CA LYS A 118 -30.20 30.06 -19.41
C LYS A 118 -30.31 31.58 -19.50
N VAL A 119 -29.60 32.30 -18.60
CA VAL A 119 -29.61 33.79 -18.61
C VAL A 119 -28.54 34.39 -19.51
N GLY A 120 -27.77 33.58 -20.23
CA GLY A 120 -26.76 34.01 -21.19
C GLY A 120 -25.43 34.49 -20.59
N ASP A 121 -25.18 34.24 -19.31
CA ASP A 121 -23.92 34.55 -18.62
C ASP A 121 -22.93 33.39 -18.75
N THR A 122 -22.30 33.30 -19.91
CA THR A 122 -21.36 32.21 -20.24
C THR A 122 -20.10 32.21 -19.37
N ASP A 123 -19.66 33.38 -18.89
CA ASP A 123 -18.46 33.51 -18.05
C ASP A 123 -18.73 32.91 -16.68
N LYS A 124 -19.84 33.23 -16.05
CA LYS A 124 -20.22 32.61 -14.77
C LYS A 124 -20.56 31.15 -14.92
N ALA A 125 -21.20 30.73 -16.02
CA ALA A 125 -21.44 29.32 -16.29
C ALA A 125 -20.12 28.51 -16.37
N THR A 126 -19.09 29.09 -16.99
CA THR A 126 -17.75 28.47 -17.09
C THR A 126 -17.01 28.49 -15.74
N ALA A 127 -17.16 29.55 -14.95
CA ALA A 127 -16.54 29.69 -13.63
C ALA A 127 -17.22 28.86 -12.54
N THR A 128 -18.42 28.31 -12.78
CA THR A 128 -19.14 27.51 -11.79
C THR A 128 -18.43 26.19 -11.52
N ASP A 129 -18.15 25.93 -10.24
CA ASP A 129 -17.51 24.70 -9.82
C ASP A 129 -18.51 23.53 -9.81
N TYR A 130 -18.31 22.55 -10.72
CA TYR A 130 -19.20 21.39 -10.87
C TYR A 130 -19.24 20.49 -9.63
N ARG A 131 -18.25 20.59 -8.73
CA ARG A 131 -18.14 19.78 -7.50
C ARG A 131 -19.16 20.17 -6.44
N GLY A 132 -19.66 21.39 -6.45
CA GLY A 132 -20.63 21.88 -5.48
C GLY A 132 -21.90 21.02 -5.43
N THR A 133 -22.40 20.80 -4.22
CA THR A 133 -23.66 20.09 -3.94
C THR A 133 -24.52 20.92 -2.98
N THR A 134 -25.83 20.64 -2.97
CA THR A 134 -26.74 21.20 -1.96
C THR A 134 -26.81 20.23 -0.78
N PRO A 135 -26.59 20.66 0.49
CA PRO A 135 -26.52 19.75 1.63
C PRO A 135 -27.75 18.83 1.78
N SER A 136 -28.95 19.40 1.79
CA SER A 136 -30.21 18.66 1.91
C SER A 136 -30.71 18.02 0.62
N GLY A 137 -29.99 18.20 -0.51
CA GLY A 137 -30.33 17.68 -1.83
C GLY A 137 -29.27 16.74 -2.39
N THR A 138 -28.51 17.21 -3.40
CA THR A 138 -27.58 16.39 -4.16
C THR A 138 -26.46 15.75 -3.30
N TYR A 139 -26.03 16.36 -2.20
CA TYR A 139 -25.12 15.72 -1.25
C TYR A 139 -25.70 14.43 -0.67
N LYS A 140 -26.93 14.49 -0.12
CA LYS A 140 -27.63 13.31 0.41
C LYS A 140 -27.79 12.23 -0.66
N GLU A 141 -28.14 12.62 -1.90
CA GLU A 141 -28.32 11.68 -3.01
C GLU A 141 -27.04 10.87 -3.30
N TYR A 142 -25.88 11.54 -3.33
CA TYR A 142 -24.62 10.84 -3.56
C TYR A 142 -24.22 9.95 -2.39
N LEU A 143 -24.45 10.38 -1.15
CA LEU A 143 -24.22 9.52 0.02
C LEU A 143 -25.10 8.26 -0.03
N CYS A 144 -26.38 8.39 -0.38
CA CYS A 144 -27.28 7.25 -0.55
C CYS A 144 -26.76 6.26 -1.61
N LYS A 145 -26.29 6.77 -2.77
CA LYS A 145 -25.71 5.94 -3.83
C LYS A 145 -24.50 5.15 -3.36
N TYR A 146 -23.57 5.78 -2.63
CA TYR A 146 -22.42 5.07 -2.05
C TYR A 146 -22.84 3.95 -1.09
N VAL A 147 -23.79 4.23 -0.22
CA VAL A 147 -24.32 3.26 0.74
C VAL A 147 -24.97 2.06 0.03
N GLU A 148 -25.84 2.34 -0.94
CA GLU A 148 -26.55 1.31 -1.71
C GLU A 148 -25.58 0.42 -2.51
N GLU A 149 -24.65 1.04 -3.25
CA GLU A 149 -23.71 0.29 -4.07
C GLU A 149 -22.70 -0.50 -3.23
N THR A 150 -22.29 0.03 -2.07
CA THR A 150 -21.47 -0.71 -1.10
C THR A 150 -22.19 -1.95 -0.59
N ARG A 151 -23.47 -1.83 -0.20
CA ARG A 151 -24.28 -2.96 0.25
C ARG A 151 -24.53 -3.98 -0.85
N ASN A 152 -24.77 -3.51 -2.08
CA ASN A 152 -24.96 -4.38 -3.24
C ASN A 152 -23.73 -5.22 -3.55
N ALA A 153 -22.54 -4.74 -3.20
CA ALA A 153 -21.29 -5.49 -3.27
C ALA A 153 -21.06 -6.46 -2.08
N GLY A 154 -22.01 -6.53 -1.13
CA GLY A 154 -21.86 -7.33 0.09
C GLY A 154 -20.93 -6.73 1.14
N CYS A 155 -20.59 -5.44 1.00
CA CYS A 155 -19.71 -4.70 1.89
C CYS A 155 -20.49 -3.88 2.93
N ASN A 156 -19.78 -3.37 3.93
CA ASN A 156 -20.33 -2.65 5.08
C ASN A 156 -20.04 -1.15 4.95
N PRO A 157 -21.02 -0.30 4.59
CA PRO A 157 -20.80 1.15 4.54
C PRO A 157 -20.77 1.76 5.95
N VAL A 158 -19.91 2.77 6.12
CA VAL A 158 -19.83 3.59 7.33
C VAL A 158 -19.72 5.05 6.90
N LEU A 159 -20.64 5.90 7.32
CA LEU A 159 -20.57 7.33 7.09
C LEU A 159 -19.70 7.98 8.18
N VAL A 160 -18.68 8.71 7.75
CA VAL A 160 -17.73 9.41 8.61
C VAL A 160 -17.87 10.90 8.36
N ALA A 161 -18.30 11.67 9.36
CA ALA A 161 -18.37 13.11 9.25
C ALA A 161 -16.98 13.68 8.90
N PRO A 162 -16.90 14.72 8.04
CA PRO A 162 -15.63 15.33 7.64
C PRO A 162 -14.90 15.89 8.86
N ILE A 163 -13.57 16.00 8.79
CA ILE A 163 -12.82 16.65 9.85
C ILE A 163 -13.19 18.13 9.91
N CYS A 164 -13.22 18.69 11.12
CA CYS A 164 -13.43 20.11 11.34
C CYS A 164 -12.34 20.96 10.66
N ARG A 165 -12.67 22.17 10.16
CA ARG A 165 -11.66 23.15 9.75
C ARG A 165 -11.21 23.97 10.98
N MET A 166 -9.95 24.38 10.99
CA MET A 166 -9.38 25.21 12.07
C MET A 166 -9.83 26.69 11.94
N TYR A 167 -11.15 26.93 11.78
CA TYR A 167 -11.73 28.27 11.65
C TYR A 167 -12.09 28.85 13.01
N PHE A 168 -11.07 29.17 13.79
CA PHE A 168 -11.24 29.72 15.13
C PHE A 168 -11.96 31.08 15.15
N SER A 169 -12.74 31.31 16.22
CA SER A 169 -13.34 32.57 16.61
C SER A 169 -13.25 32.66 18.13
N GLY A 170 -12.17 33.25 18.63
CA GLY A 170 -11.82 33.13 20.04
C GLY A 170 -11.63 31.67 20.46
N ASN A 171 -12.34 31.25 21.50
CA ASN A 171 -12.27 29.87 22.02
C ASN A 171 -13.31 28.94 21.39
N THR A 172 -13.80 29.22 20.19
CA THR A 172 -14.79 28.40 19.47
C THR A 172 -14.39 28.25 18.02
N ILE A 173 -15.03 27.29 17.34
CA ILE A 173 -14.94 27.12 15.89
C ILE A 173 -16.20 27.67 15.24
N LYS A 174 -16.05 28.43 14.15
CA LYS A 174 -17.17 28.97 13.36
C LYS A 174 -18.04 27.85 12.79
N ARG A 175 -19.34 28.12 12.51
CA ARG A 175 -20.25 27.16 11.86
C ARG A 175 -19.67 26.61 10.56
N SER A 176 -19.12 27.47 9.72
CA SER A 176 -18.47 27.07 8.47
C SER A 176 -17.24 26.17 8.67
N GLY A 177 -16.58 26.21 9.82
CA GLY A 177 -15.54 25.27 10.23
C GLY A 177 -16.10 23.88 10.60
N LEU A 178 -17.37 23.81 10.98
CA LEU A 178 -18.13 22.59 11.29
C LEU A 178 -18.93 22.08 10.08
N HIS A 179 -18.68 22.62 8.89
CA HIS A 179 -19.40 22.29 7.65
C HIS A 179 -20.88 22.67 7.63
N ASP A 180 -21.26 23.62 8.50
CA ASP A 180 -22.58 24.23 8.52
C ASP A 180 -22.49 25.62 7.89
N LEU A 181 -23.02 25.75 6.67
CA LEU A 181 -23.04 27.00 5.92
C LEU A 181 -24.21 27.91 6.31
N GLY A 182 -24.99 27.56 7.33
CA GLY A 182 -26.18 28.30 7.70
C GLY A 182 -25.93 29.72 8.18
N ASP A 183 -24.69 30.12 8.53
CA ASP A 183 -24.36 31.51 8.83
C ASP A 183 -24.18 32.38 7.56
N LYS A 184 -23.80 31.77 6.43
CA LYS A 184 -23.69 32.44 5.14
C LYS A 184 -23.68 31.42 3.99
N PHE A 185 -24.71 31.39 3.17
CA PHE A 185 -24.79 30.58 1.96
C PHE A 185 -25.43 31.38 0.82
N SER A 186 -25.37 30.87 -0.40
CA SER A 186 -26.04 31.46 -1.56
C SER A 186 -27.26 30.64 -1.95
N LYS A 187 -28.33 31.34 -2.32
CA LYS A 187 -29.56 30.73 -2.83
C LYS A 187 -30.00 31.43 -4.11
N LEU A 188 -30.43 30.64 -5.06
CA LEU A 188 -31.10 31.14 -6.24
C LEU A 188 -32.59 31.37 -5.91
N THR A 189 -33.06 32.62 -6.04
CA THR A 189 -34.48 32.95 -5.82
C THR A 189 -35.33 32.47 -6.97
N ASP A 190 -36.66 32.47 -6.79
CA ASP A 190 -37.62 32.10 -7.85
C ASP A 190 -37.52 33.03 -9.08
N ASP A 191 -37.12 34.29 -8.87
CA ASP A 191 -36.86 35.29 -9.92
C ASP A 191 -35.47 35.10 -10.57
N GLY A 192 -34.70 34.11 -10.13
CA GLY A 192 -33.39 33.81 -10.68
C GLY A 192 -32.27 34.74 -10.21
N VAL A 193 -32.43 35.41 -9.08
CA VAL A 193 -31.40 36.26 -8.47
C VAL A 193 -30.61 35.42 -7.49
N LEU A 194 -29.27 35.58 -7.49
CA LEU A 194 -28.40 34.95 -6.51
C LEU A 194 -28.30 35.84 -5.27
N GLU A 195 -28.81 35.38 -4.14
CA GLU A 195 -28.79 36.07 -2.87
C GLU A 195 -27.99 35.34 -1.80
N ASN A 196 -27.23 36.11 -0.99
CA ASN A 196 -26.65 35.61 0.24
C ASN A 196 -27.74 35.55 1.30
N GLN A 197 -27.85 34.40 1.97
CA GLN A 197 -28.81 34.17 3.03
C GLN A 197 -28.10 33.64 4.29
N SER A 198 -28.80 33.68 5.42
CA SER A 198 -28.40 33.01 6.65
C SER A 198 -29.60 32.36 7.32
N LEU A 199 -29.34 31.33 8.10
CA LEU A 199 -30.32 30.53 8.83
C LEU A 199 -30.03 30.60 10.34
N PRO A 200 -31.06 30.51 11.18
CA PRO A 200 -30.87 30.32 12.61
C PRO A 200 -30.12 29.02 12.88
N THR A 201 -29.47 28.93 14.04
CA THR A 201 -28.68 27.71 14.43
C THR A 201 -29.52 26.47 14.64
N THR A 202 -30.86 26.60 14.67
CA THR A 202 -31.82 25.50 14.76
C THR A 202 -32.24 24.95 13.40
N ASP A 203 -31.87 25.62 12.32
CA ASP A 203 -32.13 25.17 10.95
C ASP A 203 -30.85 24.55 10.38
N HIS A 204 -30.91 23.26 10.12
CA HIS A 204 -29.79 22.44 9.66
C HIS A 204 -29.87 22.09 8.15
N THR A 205 -30.66 22.80 7.37
CA THR A 205 -30.80 22.54 5.92
C THR A 205 -29.50 22.78 5.15
N MET A 206 -28.61 23.65 5.67
CA MET A 206 -27.30 23.98 5.09
C MET A 206 -26.12 23.36 5.86
N ASP A 207 -26.38 22.38 6.73
CA ASP A 207 -25.39 21.68 7.54
C ASP A 207 -25.08 20.29 6.95
N TYR A 208 -23.93 20.15 6.30
CA TYR A 208 -23.51 18.90 5.66
C TYR A 208 -23.39 17.74 6.64
N VAL A 209 -22.88 17.98 7.86
CA VAL A 209 -22.72 16.94 8.88
C VAL A 209 -24.08 16.45 9.36
N TYR A 210 -24.99 17.37 9.63
CA TYR A 210 -26.35 17.02 10.00
C TYR A 210 -27.04 16.21 8.90
N GLN A 211 -26.91 16.62 7.63
CA GLN A 211 -27.51 15.93 6.51
C GLN A 211 -26.90 14.53 6.29
N MET A 212 -25.59 14.35 6.49
CA MET A 212 -24.95 13.03 6.48
C MET A 212 -25.51 12.15 7.61
N LYS A 213 -25.69 12.70 8.81
CA LYS A 213 -26.30 11.98 9.93
C LYS A 213 -27.74 11.54 9.62
N GLN A 214 -28.53 12.39 8.96
CA GLN A 214 -29.88 12.04 8.53
C GLN A 214 -29.86 10.87 7.51
N VAL A 215 -28.93 10.85 6.56
CA VAL A 215 -28.75 9.69 5.66
C VAL A 215 -28.41 8.43 6.45
N ALA A 216 -27.54 8.54 7.45
CA ALA A 216 -27.18 7.40 8.28
C ALA A 216 -28.39 6.81 9.02
N GLU A 217 -29.23 7.68 9.58
CA GLU A 217 -30.48 7.29 10.27
C GLU A 217 -31.49 6.70 9.28
N GLU A 218 -31.77 7.38 8.16
CA GLU A 218 -32.73 6.96 7.13
C GLU A 218 -32.36 5.61 6.49
N MET A 219 -31.06 5.37 6.28
CA MET A 219 -30.57 4.15 5.64
C MET A 219 -30.09 3.09 6.66
N ASN A 220 -30.18 3.36 7.97
CA ASN A 220 -29.67 2.48 9.02
C ASN A 220 -28.20 2.07 8.79
N VAL A 221 -27.32 3.06 8.68
CA VAL A 221 -25.87 2.91 8.45
C VAL A 221 -25.13 3.48 9.66
N PRO A 222 -24.02 2.88 10.13
CA PRO A 222 -23.20 3.48 11.18
C PRO A 222 -22.72 4.88 10.78
N PHE A 223 -22.77 5.80 11.75
CA PHE A 223 -22.29 7.17 11.63
C PHE A 223 -21.20 7.45 12.65
N ILE A 224 -20.08 7.99 12.21
CA ILE A 224 -18.94 8.39 13.04
C ILE A 224 -18.82 9.92 13.00
N ASP A 225 -19.06 10.59 14.13
CA ASP A 225 -18.98 12.05 14.23
C ASP A 225 -17.53 12.51 14.43
N LEU A 226 -16.76 12.47 13.35
CA LEU A 226 -15.37 12.92 13.38
C LEU A 226 -15.26 14.44 13.38
N THR A 227 -16.29 15.18 12.93
CA THR A 227 -16.35 16.64 13.04
C THR A 227 -16.36 17.08 14.50
N ALA A 228 -17.23 16.50 15.33
CA ALA A 228 -17.27 16.81 16.75
C ALA A 228 -15.96 16.43 17.46
N ALA A 229 -15.41 15.25 17.18
CA ALA A 229 -14.16 14.81 17.79
C ALA A 229 -12.97 15.69 17.41
N THR A 230 -12.85 16.10 16.14
CA THR A 230 -11.76 16.98 15.70
C THR A 230 -11.95 18.42 16.15
N ARG A 231 -13.20 18.93 16.27
CA ARG A 231 -13.49 20.20 16.94
C ARG A 231 -12.94 20.20 18.37
N ASP A 232 -13.28 19.16 19.15
CA ASP A 232 -12.86 19.08 20.55
C ASP A 232 -11.33 18.94 20.67
N LEU A 233 -10.70 18.19 19.76
CA LEU A 233 -9.24 18.11 19.64
C LEU A 233 -8.65 19.51 19.39
N TYR A 234 -9.13 20.24 18.39
CA TYR A 234 -8.60 21.57 18.05
C TYR A 234 -8.79 22.58 19.18
N LEU A 235 -9.94 22.57 19.84
CA LEU A 235 -10.18 23.43 21.00
C LEU A 235 -9.24 23.10 22.17
N SER A 236 -8.86 21.84 22.36
CA SER A 236 -7.90 21.43 23.39
C SER A 236 -6.47 21.92 23.12
N TYR A 237 -6.07 22.02 21.85
CA TYR A 237 -4.77 22.54 21.44
C TYR A 237 -4.74 24.08 21.38
N GLY A 238 -5.88 24.69 21.03
CA GLY A 238 -6.00 26.14 20.78
C GLY A 238 -5.49 26.56 19.40
N ASP A 239 -5.83 27.78 19.00
CA ASP A 239 -5.61 28.31 17.65
C ASP A 239 -4.13 28.25 17.22
N GLU A 240 -3.23 28.79 18.03
CA GLU A 240 -1.79 28.87 17.74
C GLU A 240 -1.17 27.47 17.52
N LYS A 241 -1.44 26.51 18.43
CA LYS A 241 -0.88 25.16 18.33
C LYS A 241 -1.52 24.35 17.20
N CYS A 242 -2.79 24.56 16.89
CA CYS A 242 -3.41 23.93 15.72
C CYS A 242 -2.69 24.34 14.44
N HIS A 243 -2.41 25.63 14.25
CA HIS A 243 -1.73 26.12 13.05
C HIS A 243 -0.24 25.78 13.00
N SER A 244 0.46 25.76 14.15
CA SER A 244 1.89 25.49 14.19
C SER A 244 2.27 24.01 14.22
N LEU A 245 1.40 23.13 14.76
CA LEU A 245 1.70 21.73 15.00
C LEU A 245 0.81 20.76 14.18
N LEU A 246 -0.50 21.03 14.11
CA LEU A 246 -1.47 20.11 13.50
C LEU A 246 -1.73 20.39 12.02
N SER A 247 -1.63 21.66 11.60
CA SER A 247 -1.75 22.09 10.19
C SER A 247 -0.44 21.83 9.43
N ASP A 248 -0.53 21.69 8.11
CA ASP A 248 0.61 21.64 7.19
C ASP A 248 1.27 23.01 6.92
N GLY A 249 0.74 24.07 7.54
CA GLY A 249 1.24 25.44 7.42
C GLY A 249 0.60 26.24 6.27
N ASP A 250 -0.25 25.65 5.43
CA ASP A 250 -0.92 26.33 4.31
C ASP A 250 -2.28 26.93 4.71
N GLY A 251 -2.71 26.74 5.95
CA GLY A 251 -3.98 27.31 6.39
C GLY A 251 -4.72 26.48 7.43
N SER A 252 -6.04 26.37 7.27
CA SER A 252 -6.93 25.88 8.32
C SER A 252 -7.63 24.56 7.99
N THR A 253 -7.20 23.87 6.94
CA THR A 253 -7.89 22.65 6.45
C THR A 253 -6.97 21.43 6.39
N HIS A 254 -5.76 21.58 5.84
CA HIS A 254 -4.85 20.48 5.62
C HIS A 254 -3.98 20.21 6.86
N LEU A 255 -3.49 18.99 6.98
CA LEU A 255 -2.86 18.46 8.17
C LEU A 255 -1.37 18.24 7.99
N SER A 256 -0.61 18.43 9.07
CA SER A 256 0.73 17.90 9.24
C SER A 256 0.70 16.40 9.53
N THR A 257 1.87 15.76 9.61
CA THR A 257 2.00 14.37 10.08
C THR A 257 1.43 14.18 11.49
N VAL A 258 1.68 15.13 12.39
CA VAL A 258 1.15 15.08 13.77
C VAL A 258 -0.38 15.18 13.76
N GLY A 259 -0.93 16.18 13.06
CA GLY A 259 -2.38 16.37 12.95
C GLY A 259 -3.08 15.16 12.34
N ALA A 260 -2.56 14.65 11.22
CA ALA A 260 -3.12 13.48 10.55
C ALA A 260 -3.10 12.21 11.42
N THR A 261 -2.01 11.98 12.17
CA THR A 261 -1.92 10.81 13.07
C THR A 261 -2.87 10.93 14.26
N LEU A 262 -3.00 12.12 14.87
CA LEU A 262 -3.95 12.34 15.96
C LEU A 262 -5.39 12.13 15.51
N ILE A 263 -5.75 12.60 14.31
CA ILE A 263 -7.09 12.41 13.76
C ILE A 263 -7.34 10.94 13.37
N ALA A 264 -6.36 10.25 12.79
CA ALA A 264 -6.45 8.82 12.54
C ALA A 264 -6.70 8.02 13.84
N ARG A 265 -6.02 8.41 14.94
CA ARG A 265 -6.24 7.84 16.26
C ARG A 265 -7.67 8.10 16.77
N GLN A 266 -8.18 9.32 16.60
CA GLN A 266 -9.56 9.66 16.94
C GLN A 266 -10.58 8.84 16.14
N ALA A 267 -10.39 8.75 14.81
CA ALA A 267 -11.25 7.97 13.94
C ALA A 267 -11.26 6.48 14.34
N ALA A 268 -10.09 5.89 14.59
CA ALA A 268 -9.98 4.51 15.07
C ALA A 268 -10.66 4.32 16.44
N SER A 269 -10.51 5.27 17.36
CA SER A 269 -11.18 5.24 18.68
C SER A 269 -12.69 5.26 18.53
N LEU A 270 -13.23 6.12 17.68
CA LEU A 270 -14.67 6.22 17.43
C LEU A 270 -15.21 4.95 16.76
N LEU A 271 -14.51 4.39 15.78
CA LEU A 271 -14.87 3.11 15.15
C LEU A 271 -14.91 1.98 16.19
N LYS A 272 -13.88 1.90 17.05
CA LYS A 272 -13.85 0.92 18.14
C LYS A 272 -15.02 1.07 19.10
N ASN A 273 -15.34 2.29 19.52
CA ASN A 273 -16.46 2.60 20.42
C ASN A 273 -17.83 2.28 19.78
N ALA A 274 -17.94 2.44 18.45
CA ALA A 274 -19.11 2.05 17.69
C ALA A 274 -19.19 0.53 17.40
N ASN A 275 -18.28 -0.26 17.95
CA ASN A 275 -18.14 -1.71 17.73
C ASN A 275 -17.92 -2.10 16.25
N ILE A 276 -17.31 -1.21 15.47
CA ILE A 276 -16.94 -1.43 14.07
C ILE A 276 -15.49 -1.90 14.05
N LEU A 277 -15.25 -3.16 13.66
CA LEU A 277 -13.94 -3.80 13.66
C LEU A 277 -13.19 -3.67 15.02
N ALA A 278 -13.94 -3.58 16.14
CA ALA A 278 -13.39 -3.29 17.46
C ALA A 278 -12.29 -4.27 17.90
N GLY A 279 -12.40 -5.54 17.50
CA GLY A 279 -11.40 -6.59 17.77
C GLY A 279 -10.10 -6.43 16.97
N ASN A 280 -10.13 -5.65 15.90
CA ASN A 280 -8.97 -5.36 15.04
C ASN A 280 -8.32 -4.01 15.36
N ILE A 281 -8.93 -3.19 16.25
CA ILE A 281 -8.45 -1.85 16.54
C ILE A 281 -7.68 -1.83 17.86
N VAL A 282 -6.41 -1.42 17.79
CA VAL A 282 -5.52 -1.20 18.92
C VAL A 282 -5.22 0.29 19.02
N ILE A 283 -5.69 0.92 20.10
CA ILE A 283 -5.38 2.34 20.39
C ILE A 283 -4.27 2.35 21.44
N PRO A 284 -3.04 2.73 21.06
CA PRO A 284 -1.94 2.82 22.01
C PRO A 284 -2.22 3.90 23.06
N SER A 285 -1.82 3.62 24.30
CA SER A 285 -1.77 4.61 25.39
C SER A 285 -0.34 5.09 25.55
N ASP A 286 -0.14 6.35 25.87
CA ASP A 286 1.18 6.95 26.12
C ASP A 286 2.17 6.81 24.94
N LEU A 287 3.29 6.09 25.16
CA LEU A 287 4.29 5.78 24.15
C LEU A 287 3.96 4.46 23.45
N SER A 288 4.09 4.42 22.13
CA SER A 288 3.87 3.23 21.31
C SER A 288 4.74 3.22 20.07
N VAL A 289 4.92 2.05 19.49
CA VAL A 289 5.67 1.83 18.26
C VAL A 289 4.82 1.00 17.28
N SER A 290 5.02 1.20 15.99
CA SER A 290 4.36 0.42 14.95
C SER A 290 5.31 0.24 13.75
N PRO A 291 5.55 -1.01 13.32
CA PRO A 291 5.10 -2.28 13.91
C PRO A 291 5.74 -2.55 15.28
N SER A 292 5.09 -3.39 16.10
CA SER A 292 5.59 -3.82 17.41
C SER A 292 6.61 -4.95 17.32
N GLU A 293 6.79 -5.54 16.14
CA GLU A 293 7.81 -6.53 15.78
C GLU A 293 8.21 -6.34 14.32
N VAL A 294 9.41 -6.69 13.97
CA VAL A 294 9.92 -6.65 12.60
C VAL A 294 10.32 -8.06 12.21
N ASP A 295 9.53 -8.66 11.32
CA ASP A 295 9.90 -9.85 10.59
C ASP A 295 10.25 -9.44 9.15
N PHE A 296 11.51 -9.63 8.79
CA PHE A 296 11.99 -9.38 7.43
C PHE A 296 11.74 -10.57 6.50
N GLY A 297 11.31 -11.71 7.05
CA GLY A 297 11.19 -12.95 6.30
C GLY A 297 12.55 -13.51 5.86
N GLU A 298 12.58 -14.10 4.65
CA GLU A 298 13.81 -14.66 4.09
C GLU A 298 14.64 -13.60 3.36
N GLY A 299 15.96 -13.66 3.54
CA GLY A 299 16.96 -12.85 2.84
C GLY A 299 18.17 -13.70 2.43
N TYR A 300 19.02 -13.20 1.55
CA TYR A 300 20.28 -13.87 1.26
C TYR A 300 21.36 -13.49 2.29
N LYS A 301 22.23 -14.45 2.64
CA LYS A 301 23.38 -14.17 3.52
C LYS A 301 24.18 -12.96 2.99
N ALA A 302 24.60 -12.10 3.89
CA ALA A 302 25.22 -10.79 3.66
C ALA A 302 24.30 -9.70 3.08
N GLN A 303 23.00 -9.99 2.89
CA GLN A 303 22.03 -8.95 2.56
C GLN A 303 21.73 -8.10 3.79
N THR A 304 21.58 -6.80 3.56
CA THR A 304 21.12 -5.85 4.59
C THR A 304 19.65 -5.54 4.34
N MET A 305 18.82 -5.69 5.37
CA MET A 305 17.39 -5.45 5.30
C MET A 305 17.02 -4.25 6.17
N THR A 306 16.08 -3.43 5.71
CA THR A 306 15.72 -2.18 6.40
C THR A 306 14.19 -2.05 6.51
N LYS A 307 13.71 -1.61 7.67
CA LYS A 307 12.30 -1.35 7.94
C LYS A 307 12.13 -0.03 8.67
N GLU A 308 11.05 0.68 8.36
CA GLU A 308 10.62 1.86 9.09
C GLU A 308 9.74 1.46 10.28
N ILE A 309 9.94 2.16 11.40
CA ILE A 309 9.17 2.01 12.63
C ILE A 309 8.68 3.39 13.05
N SER A 310 7.37 3.54 13.18
CA SER A 310 6.76 4.76 13.70
C SER A 310 6.77 4.75 15.23
N VAL A 311 7.08 5.91 15.82
CA VAL A 311 7.02 6.16 17.26
C VAL A 311 5.95 7.22 17.51
N ASN A 312 4.93 6.85 18.29
CA ASN A 312 3.85 7.74 18.68
C ASN A 312 3.78 7.85 20.20
N GLY A 313 3.70 9.07 20.70
CA GLY A 313 3.54 9.33 22.13
C GLY A 313 2.57 10.49 22.35
N PHE A 314 1.67 10.32 23.32
CA PHE A 314 0.62 11.30 23.63
C PHE A 314 0.48 11.44 25.14
N GLY A 315 0.52 12.69 25.65
CA GLY A 315 0.48 12.95 27.07
C GLY A 315 1.72 12.45 27.81
N LEU A 316 2.87 12.49 27.14
CA LEU A 316 4.15 12.09 27.75
C LEU A 316 4.53 13.02 28.88
N ASN A 317 5.15 12.48 29.94
CA ASN A 317 5.65 13.22 31.08
C ASN A 317 7.14 12.89 31.30
N PRO A 318 8.06 13.88 31.35
CA PRO A 318 7.80 15.34 31.22
C PRO A 318 7.24 15.73 29.85
N SER A 319 6.68 16.94 29.73
CA SER A 319 6.11 17.45 28.48
C SER A 319 7.14 17.62 27.36
N ASP A 320 8.39 17.85 27.73
CA ASP A 320 9.50 18.00 26.79
C ASP A 320 10.60 17.01 27.14
N GLY A 321 11.19 16.37 26.14
CA GLY A 321 12.19 15.35 26.40
C GLY A 321 12.72 14.65 25.16
N THR A 322 13.34 13.50 25.39
CA THR A 322 13.90 12.64 24.34
C THR A 322 13.43 11.20 24.54
N ILE A 323 13.29 10.53 23.41
CA ILE A 323 13.13 9.07 23.35
C ILE A 323 14.45 8.50 22.86
N GLU A 324 15.03 7.61 23.63
CA GLU A 324 16.24 6.87 23.26
C GLU A 324 15.85 5.61 22.51
N ILE A 325 16.52 5.34 21.41
CA ILE A 325 16.32 4.14 20.58
C ILE A 325 17.67 3.45 20.45
N SER A 326 17.76 2.22 20.92
CA SER A 326 18.97 1.43 20.86
C SER A 326 18.72 0.08 20.20
N ALA A 327 19.70 -0.40 19.43
CA ALA A 327 19.69 -1.69 18.77
C ALA A 327 20.76 -2.61 19.37
N GLY A 328 20.46 -3.89 19.47
CA GLY A 328 21.38 -4.93 19.92
C GLY A 328 21.56 -6.02 18.87
N ASN A 329 22.50 -6.93 19.14
CA ASN A 329 22.75 -8.15 18.36
C ASN A 329 22.95 -7.92 16.85
N GLY A 330 23.72 -6.87 16.47
CA GLY A 330 24.08 -6.61 15.08
C GLY A 330 23.04 -5.82 14.27
N ALA A 331 21.90 -5.46 14.86
CA ALA A 331 21.02 -4.47 14.25
C ALA A 331 21.58 -3.06 14.45
N LEU A 332 21.24 -2.15 13.54
CA LEU A 332 21.53 -0.72 13.62
C LEU A 332 20.25 0.08 13.44
N VAL A 333 20.25 1.31 13.94
CA VAL A 333 19.14 2.25 13.81
C VAL A 333 19.58 3.54 13.15
N SER A 334 18.64 4.21 12.47
CA SER A 334 18.88 5.46 11.74
C SER A 334 17.66 6.36 11.77
N LEU A 335 17.85 7.68 11.67
CA LEU A 335 16.78 8.65 11.51
C LEU A 335 16.57 9.07 10.03
N ASP A 336 17.53 8.78 9.16
CA ASP A 336 17.60 9.34 7.79
C ASP A 336 17.95 8.31 6.71
N LYS A 337 18.11 7.03 7.06
CA LYS A 337 18.61 5.92 6.20
C LYS A 337 20.04 6.08 5.69
N SER A 338 20.74 7.16 6.06
CA SER A 338 22.11 7.44 5.59
C SER A 338 23.14 7.24 6.69
N SER A 339 22.80 7.55 7.94
CA SER A 339 23.67 7.44 9.11
C SER A 339 23.15 6.37 10.05
N TRP A 340 23.89 5.25 10.18
CA TRP A 340 23.51 4.10 10.98
C TRP A 340 24.35 4.01 12.25
N ALA A 341 23.71 3.74 13.38
CA ALA A 341 24.34 3.65 14.70
C ALA A 341 23.65 2.60 15.58
N GLU A 342 24.28 2.18 16.65
CA GLU A 342 23.69 1.32 17.67
C GLU A 342 22.64 2.08 18.53
N GLN A 343 22.67 3.43 18.53
CA GLN A 343 21.75 4.27 19.27
C GLN A 343 21.48 5.59 18.54
N VAL A 344 20.21 6.02 18.57
CA VAL A 344 19.74 7.35 18.13
C VAL A 344 18.74 7.91 19.13
N SER A 345 18.41 9.21 19.03
CA SER A 345 17.44 9.86 19.92
C SER A 345 16.46 10.71 19.12
N LEU A 346 15.17 10.70 19.52
CA LEU A 346 14.10 11.53 18.98
C LEU A 346 13.65 12.53 20.06
N SER A 347 13.74 13.82 19.81
CA SER A 347 13.21 14.85 20.68
C SER A 347 11.70 15.00 20.49
N TYR A 348 10.98 15.30 21.59
CA TYR A 348 9.55 15.62 21.59
C TYR A 348 9.26 16.84 22.46
N ALA A 349 8.13 17.47 22.22
CA ALA A 349 7.63 18.64 22.95
C ALA A 349 6.11 18.54 23.18
N ASP A 350 5.60 19.29 24.14
CA ASP A 350 4.16 19.33 24.52
C ASP A 350 3.57 17.93 24.80
N GLY A 351 4.37 17.02 25.31
CA GLY A 351 3.96 15.63 25.60
C GLY A 351 3.62 14.80 24.37
N THR A 352 3.98 15.26 23.17
CA THR A 352 3.59 14.62 21.92
C THR A 352 4.79 14.30 21.04
N ILE A 353 4.81 13.10 20.49
CA ILE A 353 5.72 12.69 19.42
C ILE A 353 4.96 11.88 18.37
N VAL A 354 5.20 12.21 17.10
CA VAL A 354 4.80 11.44 15.92
C VAL A 354 5.98 11.52 14.96
N LYS A 355 6.85 10.52 15.04
CA LYS A 355 8.09 10.45 14.24
C LYS A 355 8.36 8.99 13.87
N SER A 356 9.29 8.78 12.95
CA SER A 356 9.77 7.47 12.56
C SER A 356 11.27 7.36 12.74
N PHE A 357 11.75 6.14 12.83
CA PHE A 357 13.15 5.75 12.67
C PHE A 357 13.23 4.48 11.83
N TYR A 358 14.42 4.12 11.42
CA TYR A 358 14.68 2.93 10.60
C TYR A 358 15.52 1.95 11.39
N VAL A 359 15.20 0.66 11.28
CA VAL A 359 16.03 -0.44 11.75
C VAL A 359 16.66 -1.14 10.55
N GLN A 360 17.93 -1.50 10.69
CA GLN A 360 18.68 -2.28 9.72
C GLN A 360 19.20 -3.55 10.39
N LEU A 361 19.11 -4.68 9.69
CA LEU A 361 19.70 -5.95 10.10
C LEU A 361 20.50 -6.53 8.93
N GLU A 362 21.79 -6.82 9.15
CA GLU A 362 22.63 -7.57 8.23
C GLU A 362 22.52 -9.07 8.51
N LEU A 363 22.22 -9.85 7.50
CA LEU A 363 22.08 -11.30 7.58
C LEU A 363 23.47 -11.99 7.56
N SER A 364 24.18 -11.89 8.65
CA SER A 364 25.58 -12.36 8.75
C SER A 364 25.70 -13.89 8.82
N ASN A 365 24.70 -14.58 9.36
CA ASN A 365 24.70 -16.03 9.53
C ASN A 365 23.59 -16.70 8.72
N THR A 366 23.86 -17.84 8.09
CA THR A 366 22.82 -18.67 7.48
C THR A 366 21.87 -19.20 8.56
N GLY A 367 20.56 -19.20 8.29
CA GLY A 367 19.52 -19.52 9.26
C GLY A 367 18.97 -18.28 9.97
N GLU A 368 18.49 -18.45 11.18
CA GLU A 368 17.87 -17.37 11.94
C GLU A 368 18.88 -16.28 12.33
N ASN A 369 18.53 -15.04 12.10
CA ASN A 369 19.19 -13.82 12.56
C ASN A 369 18.17 -13.05 13.38
N ALA A 370 18.46 -12.82 14.67
CA ALA A 370 17.57 -12.17 15.60
C ALA A 370 18.27 -11.04 16.34
N ALA A 371 17.57 -9.92 16.45
CA ALA A 371 18.00 -8.73 17.18
C ALA A 371 16.84 -8.15 17.98
N VAL A 372 17.12 -7.18 18.83
CA VAL A 372 16.11 -6.42 19.56
C VAL A 372 16.41 -4.94 19.45
N VAL A 373 15.40 -4.15 19.13
CA VAL A 373 15.45 -2.71 19.23
C VAL A 373 14.65 -2.28 20.44
N THR A 374 15.24 -1.42 21.29
CA THR A 374 14.62 -0.89 22.50
C THR A 374 14.30 0.59 22.31
N VAL A 375 13.05 0.97 22.53
CA VAL A 375 12.57 2.37 22.52
C VAL A 375 12.26 2.77 23.95
N LYS A 376 12.95 3.78 24.49
CA LYS A 376 12.88 4.15 25.90
C LYS A 376 12.56 5.63 26.11
N GLN A 377 11.62 5.91 27.02
CA GLN A 377 11.28 7.25 27.49
C GLN A 377 11.13 7.23 29.02
N GLY A 378 12.11 7.81 29.73
CA GLY A 378 12.17 7.72 31.19
C GLY A 378 12.24 6.27 31.67
N ASP A 379 11.30 5.86 32.51
CA ASP A 379 11.19 4.49 33.01
C ASP A 379 10.41 3.55 32.08
N LYS A 380 9.80 4.08 31.03
CA LYS A 380 9.06 3.27 30.02
C LYS A 380 10.02 2.72 28.99
N SER A 381 9.87 1.44 28.68
CA SER A 381 10.67 0.74 27.68
C SER A 381 9.76 -0.16 26.82
N ILE A 382 9.97 -0.12 25.51
CA ILE A 382 9.31 -1.00 24.54
C ILE A 382 10.40 -1.75 23.78
N GLU A 383 10.34 -3.07 23.81
CA GLU A 383 11.21 -3.92 23.02
C GLU A 383 10.52 -4.33 21.73
N ILE A 384 11.24 -4.25 20.62
CA ILE A 384 10.80 -4.61 19.28
C ILE A 384 11.67 -5.76 18.81
N PRO A 385 11.17 -7.01 18.80
CA PRO A 385 11.87 -8.12 18.19
C PRO A 385 12.12 -7.88 16.70
N VAL A 386 13.30 -8.20 16.23
CA VAL A 386 13.72 -8.06 14.83
C VAL A 386 14.25 -9.40 14.37
N ASN A 387 13.59 -10.05 13.43
CA ASN A 387 13.89 -11.38 12.96
C ASN A 387 14.05 -11.43 11.44
N ALA A 388 14.92 -12.31 10.97
CA ALA A 388 15.05 -12.67 9.57
C ALA A 388 15.69 -14.06 9.43
N THR A 389 15.44 -14.74 8.32
CA THR A 389 16.07 -16.02 7.98
C THR A 389 17.00 -15.83 6.78
N ALA A 390 18.28 -16.10 6.96
CA ALA A 390 19.26 -15.99 5.89
C ALA A 390 19.42 -17.30 5.11
N ILE A 391 19.29 -17.22 3.79
CA ILE A 391 19.48 -18.32 2.86
C ILE A 391 20.88 -18.22 2.24
N SER A 392 21.63 -19.34 2.21
CA SER A 392 22.91 -19.37 1.52
C SER A 392 22.73 -19.49 0.01
N MET A 393 23.56 -18.78 -0.74
CA MET A 393 23.74 -18.90 -2.20
C MET A 393 25.07 -19.61 -2.53
N GLU A 394 25.79 -20.10 -1.54
CA GLU A 394 27.07 -20.78 -1.73
C GLU A 394 26.87 -22.13 -2.45
N GLY A 395 27.79 -22.48 -3.35
CA GLY A 395 27.80 -23.76 -4.07
C GLY A 395 26.80 -23.85 -5.25
N GLY A 396 25.96 -22.85 -5.48
CA GLY A 396 25.04 -22.86 -6.61
C GLY A 396 25.70 -22.48 -7.93
N THR A 397 25.13 -23.00 -9.04
CA THR A 397 25.52 -22.62 -10.41
C THR A 397 24.79 -21.33 -10.80
N ASP A 398 25.55 -20.36 -11.36
CA ASP A 398 24.96 -19.10 -11.83
C ASP A 398 23.92 -19.33 -12.91
N VAL A 399 22.79 -18.64 -12.76
CA VAL A 399 21.70 -18.65 -13.74
C VAL A 399 21.39 -17.21 -14.13
N LYS A 400 21.30 -16.97 -15.45
CA LYS A 400 20.89 -15.68 -15.99
C LYS A 400 20.05 -15.90 -17.24
N ALA A 401 18.80 -15.43 -17.21
CA ALA A 401 17.97 -15.25 -18.39
C ALA A 401 18.01 -13.77 -18.78
N TYR A 402 18.44 -13.49 -20.00
CA TYR A 402 18.70 -12.14 -20.49
C TYR A 402 18.06 -11.89 -21.86
N TRP A 403 17.13 -10.96 -21.92
CA TRP A 403 16.48 -10.49 -23.14
C TRP A 403 17.04 -9.12 -23.50
N ARG A 404 17.86 -9.06 -24.53
CA ARG A 404 18.52 -7.82 -24.97
C ARG A 404 17.55 -6.81 -25.56
N LEU A 405 16.54 -7.28 -26.30
CA LEU A 405 15.46 -6.50 -26.90
C LEU A 405 15.91 -5.40 -27.88
N GLU A 406 17.02 -5.60 -28.58
CA GLU A 406 17.53 -4.69 -29.61
C GLU A 406 17.04 -5.03 -31.02
N LYS A 407 16.77 -6.30 -31.31
CA LYS A 407 16.41 -6.79 -32.65
C LYS A 407 15.35 -7.89 -32.64
N ASN A 408 15.21 -8.60 -31.54
CA ASN A 408 14.29 -9.69 -31.32
C ASN A 408 14.02 -9.86 -29.82
N ASP A 409 13.17 -10.79 -29.47
CA ASP A 409 12.77 -11.21 -28.14
C ASP A 409 13.47 -12.51 -27.66
N GLU A 410 14.55 -12.92 -28.34
CA GLU A 410 15.32 -14.09 -27.95
C GLU A 410 16.00 -13.88 -26.60
N CYS A 411 15.95 -14.92 -25.77
CA CYS A 411 16.61 -14.96 -24.48
C CYS A 411 17.97 -15.64 -24.56
N GLU A 412 18.99 -14.99 -24.05
CA GLU A 412 20.29 -15.59 -23.77
C GLU A 412 20.26 -16.20 -22.37
N LEU A 413 20.21 -17.54 -22.30
CA LEU A 413 20.19 -18.27 -21.03
C LEU A 413 21.57 -18.81 -20.66
N THR A 414 21.99 -18.54 -19.43
CA THR A 414 23.15 -19.17 -18.77
C THR A 414 22.64 -20.01 -17.59
N GLY A 415 23.24 -21.18 -17.38
CA GLY A 415 22.94 -22.05 -16.22
C GLY A 415 21.69 -22.93 -16.39
N PRO A 416 21.43 -23.82 -15.41
CA PRO A 416 20.37 -24.82 -15.48
C PRO A 416 18.99 -24.25 -15.10
N ALA A 417 18.33 -23.64 -16.06
CA ALA A 417 16.96 -23.14 -15.96
C ALA A 417 16.22 -23.32 -17.28
N ILE A 418 14.93 -23.03 -17.30
CA ILE A 418 14.08 -23.06 -18.50
C ILE A 418 13.50 -21.67 -18.68
N VAL A 419 13.69 -21.09 -19.86
CA VAL A 419 13.14 -19.77 -20.20
C VAL A 419 11.66 -19.88 -20.49
N VAL A 420 10.86 -18.97 -19.93
CA VAL A 420 9.52 -18.67 -20.42
C VAL A 420 9.67 -17.60 -21.50
N ALA A 421 9.26 -17.93 -22.72
CA ALA A 421 9.33 -16.99 -23.84
C ALA A 421 8.56 -15.70 -23.51
N GLU A 422 9.03 -14.57 -24.05
CA GLU A 422 8.26 -13.32 -23.98
C GLU A 422 6.84 -13.53 -24.53
N SER A 423 5.89 -12.95 -23.84
CA SER A 423 4.49 -12.94 -24.28
C SER A 423 3.82 -11.62 -23.87
N TRP A 424 2.68 -11.33 -24.46
CA TRP A 424 1.91 -10.13 -24.16
C TRP A 424 0.42 -10.34 -24.31
N GLU A 425 -0.37 -9.57 -23.59
CA GLU A 425 -1.81 -9.48 -23.75
C GLU A 425 -2.21 -8.00 -23.87
N GLY A 426 -3.15 -7.68 -24.75
CA GLY A 426 -3.56 -6.29 -25.01
C GLY A 426 -2.48 -5.37 -25.58
N MET A 427 -1.30 -5.90 -25.88
CA MET A 427 -0.12 -5.20 -26.39
C MET A 427 0.43 -5.93 -27.63
N TYR A 428 1.37 -5.31 -28.34
CA TYR A 428 2.18 -5.96 -29.36
C TYR A 428 3.51 -5.24 -29.55
N VAL A 429 4.52 -5.94 -30.09
CA VAL A 429 5.80 -5.34 -30.45
C VAL A 429 5.64 -4.55 -31.76
N GLN A 430 5.70 -3.24 -31.69
CA GLN A 430 5.60 -2.38 -32.87
C GLN A 430 6.87 -2.42 -33.72
N LYS A 431 8.03 -2.31 -33.07
CA LYS A 431 9.35 -2.32 -33.73
C LYS A 431 10.48 -2.34 -32.71
N TYR A 432 11.69 -2.60 -33.21
CA TYR A 432 12.95 -2.41 -32.49
C TYR A 432 13.63 -1.13 -32.99
N ALA A 433 13.62 -0.08 -32.17
CA ALA A 433 14.16 1.23 -32.51
C ALA A 433 14.57 1.98 -31.23
N ASN A 434 15.49 2.92 -31.34
CA ASN A 434 15.82 3.81 -30.22
C ASN A 434 14.60 4.65 -29.83
N PRO A 435 14.41 4.96 -28.53
CA PRO A 435 13.28 5.79 -28.08
C PRO A 435 13.23 7.18 -28.72
N ASN A 436 14.41 7.82 -28.85
CA ASN A 436 14.59 9.11 -29.49
C ASN A 436 16.04 9.27 -29.93
N ALA A 437 16.32 10.17 -30.88
CA ALA A 437 17.68 10.47 -31.33
C ALA A 437 18.59 11.08 -30.23
N GLN A 438 17.96 11.57 -29.13
CA GLN A 438 18.62 12.18 -27.98
C GLN A 438 18.41 11.41 -26.69
N THR A 439 18.04 10.11 -26.78
CA THR A 439 17.80 9.27 -25.60
C THR A 439 19.02 9.28 -24.68
N VAL A 440 18.76 9.56 -23.39
CA VAL A 440 19.76 9.42 -22.33
C VAL A 440 19.56 8.08 -21.65
N TRP A 441 20.66 7.36 -21.44
CA TRP A 441 20.72 6.13 -20.68
C TRP A 441 21.30 6.42 -19.28
N PRO A 442 21.01 5.61 -18.28
CA PRO A 442 21.60 5.74 -16.96
C PRO A 442 23.13 5.73 -17.01
N GLU A 443 23.73 6.51 -16.13
CA GLU A 443 25.18 6.62 -16.02
C GLU A 443 25.84 5.24 -15.80
N GLY A 444 26.99 5.01 -16.37
CA GLY A 444 27.72 3.74 -16.24
C GLY A 444 27.32 2.65 -17.24
N THR A 445 26.22 2.80 -18.00
CA THR A 445 25.81 1.80 -19.00
C THR A 445 26.71 1.81 -20.24
N GLY A 446 27.31 2.93 -20.57
CA GLY A 446 28.07 3.13 -21.81
C GLY A 446 27.19 3.05 -23.07
N TYR A 447 25.89 3.15 -22.97
CA TYR A 447 24.95 3.03 -24.08
C TYR A 447 24.76 4.38 -24.80
N GLU A 448 24.70 4.31 -26.12
CA GLU A 448 24.50 5.48 -26.97
C GLU A 448 23.01 5.72 -27.26
N ALA A 449 22.64 6.97 -27.55
CA ALA A 449 21.25 7.35 -27.90
C ALA A 449 20.68 6.56 -29.09
N THR A 450 21.52 6.02 -29.93
CA THR A 450 21.18 5.22 -31.11
C THR A 450 20.82 3.76 -30.78
N ARG A 451 21.06 3.30 -29.53
CA ARG A 451 20.77 1.95 -29.11
C ARG A 451 19.27 1.67 -29.25
N LYS A 452 18.96 0.56 -29.91
CA LYS A 452 17.58 0.12 -30.12
C LYS A 452 17.02 -0.51 -28.85
N THR A 453 15.71 -0.39 -28.70
CA THR A 453 14.90 -0.99 -27.66
C THR A 453 13.67 -1.63 -28.30
N GLN A 454 13.04 -2.57 -27.63
CA GLN A 454 11.74 -3.04 -28.03
C GLN A 454 10.70 -1.98 -27.70
N ARG A 455 9.92 -1.59 -28.69
CA ARG A 455 8.79 -0.65 -28.53
C ARG A 455 7.48 -1.41 -28.57
N ASN A 456 6.75 -1.38 -27.47
CA ASN A 456 5.46 -2.03 -27.36
C ASN A 456 4.34 -0.99 -27.41
N LEU A 457 3.31 -1.30 -28.21
CA LEU A 457 2.14 -0.47 -28.44
C LEU A 457 0.89 -1.24 -28.00
N ILE A 458 -0.11 -0.51 -27.51
CA ILE A 458 -1.42 -1.06 -27.20
C ILE A 458 -2.10 -1.61 -28.47
N THR A 459 -2.78 -2.74 -28.37
CA THR A 459 -3.57 -3.29 -29.47
C THR A 459 -4.64 -2.29 -29.91
N GLY A 460 -4.68 -1.98 -31.21
CA GLY A 460 -5.59 -0.97 -31.75
C GLY A 460 -5.03 0.46 -31.76
N ASP A 461 -3.78 0.68 -31.32
CA ASP A 461 -3.02 1.97 -31.38
C ASP A 461 -3.73 3.15 -30.71
N LYS A 462 -4.66 2.94 -29.82
CA LYS A 462 -5.35 4.00 -29.09
C LYS A 462 -5.42 3.70 -27.60
N TRP A 463 -4.64 4.45 -26.82
CA TRP A 463 -4.76 4.43 -25.36
C TRP A 463 -6.09 5.05 -24.94
N PRO A 464 -6.84 4.41 -24.02
CA PRO A 464 -8.08 4.96 -23.49
C PRO A 464 -7.88 6.25 -22.71
N GLU A 465 -8.96 6.98 -22.50
CA GLU A 465 -9.00 8.12 -21.59
C GLU A 465 -9.33 7.65 -20.16
N GLY A 466 -8.76 8.32 -19.17
CA GLY A 466 -9.13 8.13 -17.76
C GLY A 466 -8.50 6.92 -17.07
N GLU A 467 -7.52 6.25 -17.66
CA GLU A 467 -6.77 5.20 -16.97
C GLU A 467 -5.80 5.81 -15.95
N ILE A 468 -5.92 5.34 -14.72
CA ILE A 468 -5.11 5.82 -13.58
C ILE A 468 -4.26 4.70 -12.96
N ASP A 469 -4.47 3.45 -13.39
CA ASP A 469 -3.84 2.27 -12.82
C ASP A 469 -3.66 1.19 -13.88
N GLU A 470 -2.99 0.08 -13.52
CA GLU A 470 -2.78 -1.08 -14.39
C GLU A 470 -4.10 -1.72 -14.83
N VAL A 471 -4.08 -2.29 -16.01
CA VAL A 471 -5.16 -3.12 -16.55
C VAL A 471 -4.67 -4.56 -16.62
N SER A 472 -5.29 -5.47 -15.86
CA SER A 472 -4.84 -6.85 -15.67
C SER A 472 -4.72 -7.67 -16.97
N THR A 473 -5.48 -7.29 -18.01
CA THR A 473 -5.46 -7.92 -19.35
C THR A 473 -4.58 -7.17 -20.35
N ARG A 474 -3.67 -6.31 -19.87
CA ARG A 474 -2.74 -5.58 -20.73
C ARG A 474 -1.34 -5.57 -20.13
N TYR A 475 -0.49 -6.45 -20.62
CA TYR A 475 0.86 -6.62 -20.10
C TYR A 475 1.84 -7.14 -21.14
N ILE A 476 3.13 -7.03 -20.79
CA ILE A 476 4.27 -7.72 -21.44
C ILE A 476 4.89 -8.61 -20.36
N GLN A 477 5.16 -9.88 -20.68
CA GLN A 477 5.57 -10.88 -19.70
C GLN A 477 6.88 -11.56 -20.10
N PHE A 478 7.77 -11.74 -19.12
CA PHE A 478 8.99 -12.54 -19.16
C PHE A 478 8.96 -13.56 -18.02
N GLY A 479 9.79 -14.62 -18.10
CA GLY A 479 9.83 -15.54 -16.99
C GLY A 479 10.91 -16.61 -17.07
N ILE A 480 11.07 -17.32 -15.95
CA ILE A 480 12.04 -18.40 -15.79
C ILE A 480 11.45 -19.52 -14.93
N THR A 481 11.78 -20.76 -15.26
CA THR A 481 11.34 -21.96 -14.53
C THR A 481 12.56 -22.71 -14.01
N ALA A 482 12.48 -23.20 -12.77
CA ALA A 482 13.54 -24.04 -12.22
C ALA A 482 13.64 -25.37 -12.97
N ALA A 483 14.85 -25.72 -13.41
CA ALA A 483 15.10 -26.95 -14.15
C ALA A 483 14.91 -28.20 -13.26
N LYS A 484 14.75 -29.35 -13.90
CA LYS A 484 14.65 -30.63 -13.20
C LYS A 484 15.88 -30.89 -12.32
N GLY A 485 15.66 -31.33 -11.10
CA GLY A 485 16.71 -31.63 -10.13
C GLY A 485 17.32 -30.37 -9.47
N THR A 486 16.75 -29.19 -9.68
CA THR A 486 17.29 -27.95 -9.09
C THR A 486 16.24 -27.21 -8.28
N THR A 487 16.73 -26.39 -7.33
CA THR A 487 16.01 -25.28 -6.74
C THR A 487 16.66 -23.99 -7.24
N LEU A 488 15.89 -23.12 -7.88
CA LEU A 488 16.41 -21.87 -8.43
C LEU A 488 16.14 -20.72 -7.44
N LYS A 489 17.20 -20.10 -6.97
CA LYS A 489 17.16 -18.91 -6.09
C LYS A 489 17.42 -17.67 -6.92
N ILE A 490 16.43 -16.78 -7.00
CA ILE A 490 16.50 -15.53 -7.77
C ILE A 490 16.85 -14.39 -6.82
N ASP A 491 17.88 -13.64 -7.15
CA ASP A 491 18.39 -12.50 -6.39
C ASP A 491 18.38 -11.18 -7.19
N ASN A 492 18.05 -11.24 -8.49
CA ASN A 492 17.98 -10.03 -9.30
C ASN A 492 16.91 -10.12 -10.38
N ILE A 493 16.11 -9.06 -10.46
CA ILE A 493 15.24 -8.73 -11.60
C ILE A 493 15.57 -7.31 -11.99
N SER A 494 16.00 -7.10 -13.24
CA SER A 494 16.32 -5.76 -13.72
C SER A 494 15.95 -5.56 -15.19
N LEU A 495 15.65 -4.33 -15.58
CA LEU A 495 15.39 -3.92 -16.95
C LEU A 495 15.58 -2.40 -17.11
N PHE A 496 15.68 -1.95 -18.33
CA PHE A 496 15.53 -0.54 -18.66
C PHE A 496 14.18 -0.30 -19.31
N ALA A 497 13.51 0.80 -18.91
CA ALA A 497 12.21 1.17 -19.45
C ALA A 497 12.06 2.69 -19.60
N CYS A 498 11.27 3.13 -20.58
CA CYS A 498 10.82 4.52 -20.69
C CYS A 498 9.50 4.62 -21.47
N GLY A 499 8.81 5.75 -21.35
CA GLY A 499 7.74 6.15 -22.26
C GLY A 499 8.31 6.76 -23.54
N CYS A 500 7.62 6.60 -24.66
CA CYS A 500 8.02 7.18 -25.93
C CYS A 500 6.86 7.93 -26.59
N GLY A 501 7.13 9.18 -26.98
CA GLY A 501 6.17 10.05 -27.67
C GLY A 501 5.36 10.97 -26.76
N GLY A 502 5.79 11.20 -25.52
CA GLY A 502 5.16 12.12 -24.55
C GLY A 502 5.29 11.65 -23.12
N ASN A 503 4.83 12.45 -22.15
CA ASN A 503 5.04 12.25 -20.70
C ASN A 503 3.92 11.45 -20.00
N GLY A 504 2.94 10.94 -20.75
CA GLY A 504 1.76 10.28 -20.19
C GLY A 504 1.94 8.79 -19.87
N MET A 505 3.08 8.16 -20.25
CA MET A 505 3.30 6.73 -19.98
C MET A 505 3.49 6.48 -18.49
N ARG A 506 2.87 5.40 -18.03
CA ARG A 506 2.96 4.83 -16.68
C ARG A 506 3.11 3.31 -16.82
N CYS A 507 3.65 2.64 -15.83
CA CYS A 507 3.55 1.19 -15.72
C CYS A 507 3.75 0.73 -14.29
N HIS A 508 3.14 -0.40 -13.94
CA HIS A 508 3.62 -1.23 -12.85
C HIS A 508 4.49 -2.35 -13.40
N ILE A 509 5.50 -2.75 -12.65
CA ILE A 509 6.30 -3.93 -12.93
C ILE A 509 6.16 -4.84 -11.71
N ASN A 510 5.53 -5.98 -11.93
CA ASN A 510 5.19 -6.93 -10.89
C ASN A 510 5.83 -8.28 -11.20
N TYR A 511 6.15 -9.07 -10.15
CA TYR A 511 6.47 -10.47 -10.31
C TYR A 511 5.54 -11.36 -9.49
N SER A 512 5.36 -12.60 -9.95
CA SER A 512 4.57 -13.61 -9.24
C SER A 512 5.02 -15.02 -9.60
N LYS A 513 4.84 -15.96 -8.66
CA LYS A 513 4.87 -17.40 -8.94
C LYS A 513 3.49 -17.92 -9.37
N ASP A 514 2.44 -17.14 -9.17
CA ASP A 514 1.09 -17.43 -9.61
C ASP A 514 0.85 -16.89 -11.02
N PRO A 515 0.52 -17.73 -12.01
CA PRO A 515 0.27 -17.29 -13.38
C PRO A 515 -0.91 -16.32 -13.53
N ASN A 516 -1.83 -16.30 -12.55
CA ASN A 516 -2.95 -15.36 -12.52
C ASN A 516 -2.61 -14.04 -11.83
N PHE A 517 -1.41 -13.92 -11.23
CA PHE A 517 -0.97 -12.73 -10.48
C PHE A 517 -1.89 -12.32 -9.32
N ALA A 518 -2.66 -13.25 -8.74
CA ALA A 518 -3.45 -12.98 -7.53
C ALA A 518 -2.56 -12.61 -6.33
N ASN A 519 -1.33 -13.17 -6.28
CA ASN A 519 -0.31 -12.88 -5.29
C ASN A 519 0.91 -12.27 -6.00
N GLN A 520 0.81 -10.99 -6.37
CA GLN A 520 1.89 -10.27 -7.05
C GLN A 520 2.70 -9.39 -6.07
N HIS A 521 3.96 -9.19 -6.43
CA HIS A 521 4.87 -8.27 -5.74
C HIS A 521 5.29 -7.17 -6.72
N THR A 522 5.04 -5.92 -6.36
CA THR A 522 5.39 -4.76 -7.18
C THR A 522 6.84 -4.36 -6.92
N ILE A 523 7.65 -4.31 -7.97
CA ILE A 523 9.03 -3.83 -7.92
C ILE A 523 9.19 -2.42 -8.50
N PHE A 524 8.19 -1.93 -9.22
CA PHE A 524 8.17 -0.58 -9.77
C PHE A 524 6.73 -0.09 -9.91
N SER A 525 6.46 1.09 -9.32
CA SER A 525 5.15 1.74 -9.33
C SER A 525 5.35 3.26 -9.45
N PRO A 526 5.60 3.78 -10.64
CA PRO A 526 5.95 5.18 -10.81
C PRO A 526 4.73 6.08 -10.83
N THR A 527 4.89 7.27 -10.32
CA THR A 527 3.97 8.39 -10.57
C THR A 527 4.08 8.88 -12.02
N SER A 528 5.25 8.74 -12.66
CA SER A 528 5.48 9.01 -14.08
C SER A 528 6.70 8.25 -14.59
N MET A 529 6.70 7.86 -15.87
CA MET A 529 7.90 7.35 -16.53
C MET A 529 8.62 8.48 -17.28
N PRO A 530 9.97 8.47 -17.29
CA PRO A 530 10.71 9.40 -18.13
C PRO A 530 10.29 9.28 -19.60
N ALA A 531 10.09 10.41 -20.27
CA ALA A 531 9.80 10.42 -21.68
C ALA A 531 11.11 10.33 -22.48
N ASN A 532 11.23 9.30 -23.31
CA ASN A 532 12.35 9.02 -24.20
C ASN A 532 13.72 8.80 -23.52
N ASN A 533 13.84 8.94 -22.20
CA ASN A 533 15.06 8.67 -21.45
C ASN A 533 14.89 7.37 -20.65
N MET A 534 15.84 6.46 -20.78
CA MET A 534 15.74 5.15 -20.15
C MET A 534 15.96 5.26 -18.64
N LEU A 535 15.12 4.57 -17.88
CA LEU A 535 15.23 4.41 -16.44
C LEU A 535 15.63 2.97 -16.16
N GLU A 536 16.62 2.76 -15.30
CA GLU A 536 16.92 1.44 -14.76
C GLU A 536 15.90 1.10 -13.66
N VAL A 537 15.26 -0.04 -13.80
CA VAL A 537 14.46 -0.67 -12.77
C VAL A 537 15.19 -1.90 -12.29
N LYS A 538 15.48 -1.98 -11.01
CA LYS A 538 16.20 -3.08 -10.39
C LYS A 538 15.60 -3.45 -9.06
N ALA A 539 15.43 -4.76 -8.84
CA ALA A 539 15.03 -5.33 -7.56
C ALA A 539 15.92 -6.51 -7.21
N THR A 540 16.14 -6.71 -5.92
CA THR A 540 16.88 -7.84 -5.34
C THR A 540 15.91 -8.71 -4.54
N PRO A 541 14.98 -9.41 -5.20
CA PRO A 541 13.98 -10.21 -4.50
C PRO A 541 14.63 -11.45 -3.89
N VAL A 542 14.02 -11.98 -2.84
CA VAL A 542 14.36 -13.28 -2.27
C VAL A 542 13.32 -14.28 -2.72
N ILE A 543 13.61 -14.99 -3.82
CA ILE A 543 12.67 -15.95 -4.41
C ILE A 543 13.33 -17.31 -4.50
N SER A 544 12.66 -18.31 -3.97
CA SER A 544 13.03 -19.72 -4.16
C SER A 544 11.98 -20.42 -5.02
N LEU A 545 12.41 -21.02 -6.13
CA LEU A 545 11.59 -21.82 -7.02
C LEU A 545 12.00 -23.28 -6.88
N GLY A 546 11.07 -24.12 -6.46
CA GLY A 546 11.24 -25.58 -6.53
C GLY A 546 11.25 -26.06 -7.98
N GLU A 547 11.69 -27.31 -8.20
CA GLU A 547 11.70 -27.96 -9.52
C GLU A 547 10.35 -27.79 -10.25
N GLY A 548 10.37 -27.20 -11.44
CA GLY A 548 9.19 -26.95 -12.27
C GLY A 548 8.38 -25.72 -11.86
N GLU A 549 8.68 -25.06 -10.74
CA GLU A 549 8.05 -23.77 -10.40
C GLU A 549 8.57 -22.66 -11.31
N THR A 550 7.69 -21.73 -11.64
CA THR A 550 7.95 -20.62 -12.56
C THR A 550 7.84 -19.30 -11.85
N LEU A 551 8.77 -18.40 -12.13
CA LEU A 551 8.66 -16.98 -11.84
C LEU A 551 8.28 -16.25 -13.12
N LEU A 552 7.23 -15.42 -13.05
CA LEU A 552 6.81 -14.51 -14.10
C LEU A 552 7.04 -13.06 -13.66
N VAL A 553 7.46 -12.24 -14.61
CA VAL A 553 7.59 -10.78 -14.45
C VAL A 553 6.71 -10.14 -15.51
N ARG A 554 5.76 -9.30 -15.08
CA ARG A 554 4.86 -8.55 -15.96
C ARG A 554 5.09 -7.07 -15.86
N ILE A 555 5.08 -6.41 -17.00
CA ILE A 555 5.04 -4.95 -17.16
C ILE A 555 3.63 -4.59 -17.60
N TYR A 556 2.91 -3.79 -16.81
CA TYR A 556 1.53 -3.36 -17.04
C TYR A 556 1.51 -1.88 -17.40
N PRO A 557 1.61 -1.51 -18.70
CA PRO A 557 1.62 -0.11 -19.11
C PRO A 557 0.22 0.47 -19.24
N TRP A 558 0.11 1.76 -18.93
CA TRP A 558 -1.06 2.59 -19.26
C TRP A 558 -0.62 4.01 -19.62
N TYR A 559 -1.52 4.80 -20.20
CA TYR A 559 -1.23 6.18 -20.57
C TYR A 559 -2.21 7.12 -19.88
N SER A 560 -1.72 8.24 -19.32
CA SER A 560 -2.51 9.13 -18.47
C SER A 560 -3.64 9.89 -19.18
N SER A 561 -3.76 9.78 -20.52
CA SER A 561 -4.80 10.41 -21.32
C SER A 561 -5.02 9.64 -22.61
N ALA A 562 -6.15 9.89 -23.31
CA ALA A 562 -6.35 9.32 -24.63
C ALA A 562 -5.23 9.75 -25.60
N ALA A 563 -4.59 8.78 -26.24
CA ALA A 563 -3.48 9.06 -27.15
C ALA A 563 -3.28 7.93 -28.18
N THR A 564 -2.63 8.25 -29.29
CA THR A 564 -2.22 7.29 -30.33
C THR A 564 -0.71 7.33 -30.52
N GLY A 565 -0.12 6.24 -31.03
CA GLY A 565 1.31 6.14 -31.33
C GLY A 565 2.25 6.25 -30.13
N LYS A 566 1.76 6.14 -28.89
CA LYS A 566 2.54 6.18 -27.67
C LYS A 566 2.98 4.78 -27.27
N THR A 567 4.28 4.56 -27.10
CA THR A 567 4.85 3.24 -26.81
C THR A 567 5.55 3.22 -25.46
N ILE A 568 5.58 2.07 -24.82
CA ILE A 568 6.56 1.75 -23.80
C ILE A 568 7.77 1.11 -24.48
N CYS A 569 8.98 1.52 -24.08
CA CYS A 569 10.25 1.01 -24.58
C CYS A 569 10.90 0.18 -23.49
N LEU A 570 11.33 -1.04 -23.83
CA LEU A 570 11.98 -1.99 -22.93
C LEU A 570 13.33 -2.41 -23.50
N SER A 571 14.33 -2.63 -22.62
CA SER A 571 15.65 -3.15 -22.97
C SER A 571 16.27 -3.90 -21.80
N ASP A 572 17.14 -4.85 -22.12
CA ASP A 572 18.02 -5.57 -21.18
C ASP A 572 17.28 -6.21 -19.99
N VAL A 573 16.13 -6.85 -20.25
CA VAL A 573 15.41 -7.55 -19.20
C VAL A 573 16.27 -8.72 -18.71
N THR A 574 16.49 -8.75 -17.40
CA THR A 574 17.34 -9.76 -16.76
C THR A 574 16.61 -10.36 -15.56
N ILE A 575 16.59 -11.69 -15.49
CA ILE A 575 16.25 -12.45 -14.31
C ILE A 575 17.44 -13.36 -14.00
N SER A 576 18.04 -13.20 -12.83
CA SER A 576 19.25 -13.96 -12.47
C SER A 576 19.26 -14.40 -11.01
N GLY A 577 20.14 -15.36 -10.73
CA GLY A 577 20.33 -15.97 -9.43
C GLY A 577 21.23 -17.22 -9.50
N LYS A 578 20.94 -18.21 -8.67
CA LYS A 578 21.70 -19.45 -8.61
C LYS A 578 20.78 -20.69 -8.59
N ALA A 579 21.13 -21.70 -9.40
CA ALA A 579 20.53 -23.02 -9.29
C ALA A 579 21.33 -23.84 -8.26
N MET A 580 20.62 -24.32 -7.26
CA MET A 580 21.12 -25.23 -6.25
C MET A 580 20.68 -26.64 -6.63
N ASP A 581 21.59 -27.60 -6.56
CA ASP A 581 21.21 -29.02 -6.74
C ASP A 581 20.15 -29.37 -5.68
N LYS A 582 19.10 -30.04 -6.10
CA LYS A 582 18.10 -30.55 -5.18
C LYS A 582 18.77 -31.69 -4.39
N THR A 583 19.29 -31.36 -3.22
CA THR A 583 19.78 -32.38 -2.29
C THR A 583 18.63 -33.31 -1.97
N SER A 584 18.77 -34.57 -2.30
CA SER A 584 17.84 -35.61 -1.86
C SER A 584 17.78 -35.54 -0.33
N ASP A 585 16.67 -35.06 0.22
CA ASP A 585 16.32 -35.08 1.62
C ASP A 585 17.37 -34.53 2.60
N GLY A 586 17.44 -33.21 2.77
CA GLY A 586 17.77 -32.50 4.02
C GLY A 586 18.93 -32.98 4.90
N ILE A 587 19.96 -33.65 4.36
CA ILE A 587 21.15 -34.01 5.11
C ILE A 587 22.29 -33.15 4.56
N GLN A 588 22.60 -32.04 5.24
CA GLN A 588 23.90 -31.39 5.08
C GLN A 588 24.98 -32.39 5.52
N GLU A 589 25.92 -32.70 4.62
CA GLU A 589 27.17 -33.33 5.04
C GLU A 589 27.87 -32.35 6.01
N VAL A 590 27.82 -32.68 7.28
CA VAL A 590 28.73 -32.07 8.25
C VAL A 590 30.12 -32.59 7.90
N ASN A 591 30.97 -31.74 7.34
CA ASN A 591 32.40 -32.03 7.18
C ASN A 591 32.95 -32.36 8.56
N SER A 592 33.15 -33.64 8.82
CA SER A 592 33.68 -34.15 10.08
C SER A 592 35.20 -34.13 10.03
N ASP A 593 35.81 -33.01 10.39
CA ASP A 593 37.13 -32.97 11.00
C ASP A 593 37.00 -33.20 12.54
N GLN A 594 36.23 -34.22 12.93
CA GLN A 594 36.20 -34.72 14.30
C GLN A 594 36.56 -36.21 14.30
N PRO A 595 37.35 -36.67 15.24
CA PRO A 595 37.88 -38.03 15.23
C PRO A 595 36.77 -39.06 15.40
N SER A 596 36.89 -40.14 14.64
CA SER A 596 36.10 -41.36 14.59
C SER A 596 35.23 -41.69 15.81
N ALA A 597 33.92 -41.44 15.68
CA ALA A 597 32.92 -42.03 16.57
C ALA A 597 32.77 -43.52 16.28
N ASN A 598 32.62 -44.32 17.33
CA ASN A 598 32.43 -45.76 17.33
C ASN A 598 31.44 -46.20 16.21
N GLN A 599 31.81 -47.25 15.45
CA GLN A 599 31.09 -47.81 14.33
C GLN A 599 29.66 -48.32 14.63
N ASP A 600 29.24 -48.38 15.90
CA ASP A 600 27.94 -48.94 16.32
C ASP A 600 26.98 -47.92 16.95
N THR A 601 27.05 -46.62 16.57
CA THR A 601 26.18 -45.62 17.12
C THR A 601 25.02 -45.30 16.15
N TYR A 602 23.78 -45.38 16.66
CA TYR A 602 22.56 -45.02 15.97
C TYR A 602 22.05 -43.67 16.44
N TYR A 603 21.36 -42.95 15.58
CA TYR A 603 20.69 -41.69 15.95
C TYR A 603 19.22 -41.73 15.46
N THR A 604 18.29 -41.20 16.22
CA THR A 604 16.94 -40.97 15.77
C THR A 604 16.93 -39.96 14.61
N LEU A 605 15.83 -39.84 13.88
CA LEU A 605 15.67 -38.81 12.84
C LEU A 605 15.71 -37.38 13.39
N ALA A 606 15.54 -37.21 14.69
CA ALA A 606 15.71 -35.94 15.43
C ALA A 606 17.13 -35.71 15.95
N GLY A 607 18.12 -36.54 15.57
CA GLY A 607 19.51 -36.40 15.94
C GLY A 607 19.86 -36.90 17.36
N VAL A 608 18.94 -37.55 18.07
CA VAL A 608 19.21 -38.10 19.42
C VAL A 608 19.95 -39.41 19.30
N ARG A 609 21.10 -39.54 20.02
CA ARG A 609 21.92 -40.74 20.06
C ARG A 609 21.19 -41.91 20.75
N VAL A 610 21.22 -43.10 20.12
CA VAL A 610 20.59 -44.33 20.61
C VAL A 610 21.64 -45.42 20.66
N SER A 611 21.90 -45.98 21.84
CA SER A 611 22.89 -47.03 22.05
C SER A 611 22.33 -48.43 21.80
N GLN A 612 21.02 -48.61 21.90
CA GLN A 612 20.29 -49.87 21.58
C GLN A 612 19.00 -49.47 20.83
N PRO A 613 19.01 -49.51 19.50
CA PRO A 613 17.85 -49.15 18.72
C PRO A 613 16.78 -50.24 18.74
N GLU A 614 15.56 -49.88 19.06
CA GLU A 614 14.37 -50.71 18.90
C GLU A 614 13.94 -50.74 17.41
N ALA A 615 12.94 -51.54 17.09
CA ALA A 615 12.40 -51.56 15.70
C ALA A 615 11.96 -50.17 15.25
N GLY A 616 12.58 -49.62 14.21
CA GLY A 616 12.32 -48.27 13.75
C GLY A 616 13.30 -47.79 12.68
N ILE A 617 13.22 -46.48 12.37
CA ILE A 617 14.09 -45.85 11.37
C ILE A 617 15.10 -44.97 12.10
N TYR A 618 16.39 -45.19 11.82
CA TYR A 618 17.51 -44.50 12.45
C TYR A 618 18.52 -44.00 11.40
N ILE A 619 19.44 -43.16 11.83
CA ILE A 619 20.65 -42.79 11.10
C ILE A 619 21.81 -43.58 11.70
N HIS A 620 22.51 -44.38 10.91
CA HIS A 620 23.69 -45.13 11.28
C HIS A 620 24.73 -44.99 10.18
N GLN A 621 25.95 -44.60 10.54
CA GLN A 621 27.04 -44.31 9.59
C GLN A 621 26.58 -43.38 8.43
N ASN A 622 25.94 -42.29 8.81
CA ASN A 622 25.35 -41.27 7.87
C ASN A 622 24.35 -41.83 6.85
N LYS A 623 23.78 -42.99 7.10
CA LYS A 623 22.74 -43.59 6.24
C LYS A 623 21.47 -43.87 7.03
N LYS A 624 20.34 -43.65 6.40
CA LYS A 624 19.05 -44.04 6.96
C LYS A 624 18.92 -45.58 6.94
N VAL A 625 18.75 -46.16 8.11
CA VAL A 625 18.65 -47.64 8.28
C VAL A 625 17.33 -48.00 8.96
N VAL A 626 16.78 -49.14 8.61
CA VAL A 626 15.62 -49.72 9.28
C VAL A 626 16.10 -50.82 10.20
N VAL A 627 15.89 -50.66 11.51
CA VAL A 627 16.08 -51.72 12.49
C VAL A 627 14.75 -52.47 12.59
N LYS A 628 14.78 -53.78 12.41
CA LYS A 628 13.59 -54.64 12.44
C LYS A 628 13.39 -55.29 13.79
#